data_16bdfd1f82540050c2be2b4afb66bd8e
#
_entry.id   16bdfd1f82540050c2be2b4afb66bd8e
#
_cell.length_a   1.000
_cell.length_b   1.000
_cell.length_c   1.000
_cell.angle_alpha   90.00
_cell.angle_beta   90.00
_cell.angle_gamma   90.00
#
_symmetry.space_group_name_H-M   'P 1'
#
loop_
_entity.id
_entity.type
_entity.pdbx_description
1 polymer ?
#
loop_
_entity_poly.entity_id
_entity_poly.type
_entity_poly.pdbx_seq_one_letter_code
_entity_poly.pdbx_strand_id
1 'polypeptide(L)'
;LCSSTSLRRIALKYKISRSTVKRKIEFLATQAEVKHKLWLEGASFKNIEFDDLETFEHTKCKPISVSIVLESKTRKLIGFRVSSIGAKGHLAKPALKKYGKRENTSFKNRVNLFKELTKTVSPNALFKTDMHAHYPELVKKYFPAAEHRVFKSSRAKSAGLGELKKKGFDPIFSINQVFAMLRDNIKRLSRQTWCTTKSMKYLEMQIMIYFDFHNSFLTK
;
A
#
# COMPACT_ATOMS: atom_id res chain seq x y z
N LEU A 1 12.21 12.06 -2.88
CA LEU A 1 11.57 11.15 -1.93
C LEU A 1 11.11 9.85 -2.62
N CYS A 2 10.71 9.93 -3.88
CA CYS A 2 10.25 8.80 -4.70
C CYS A 2 11.35 8.26 -5.63
N SER A 3 12.56 8.09 -5.13
CA SER A 3 13.73 7.61 -5.89
C SER A 3 14.62 6.69 -5.06
N SER A 4 14.03 5.91 -4.21
CA SER A 4 14.73 4.96 -3.32
C SER A 4 15.85 5.57 -2.45
N THR A 5 15.80 6.89 -2.22
CA THR A 5 16.85 7.58 -1.45
C THR A 5 16.44 7.68 0.03
N SER A 6 17.37 7.31 0.93
CA SER A 6 17.10 7.43 2.37
C SER A 6 17.12 8.90 2.83
N LEU A 7 16.34 9.23 3.88
CA LEU A 7 16.29 10.60 4.42
C LEU A 7 17.67 11.11 4.87
N ARG A 8 18.53 10.21 5.35
CA ARG A 8 19.92 10.54 5.70
C ARG A 8 20.72 10.98 4.47
N ARG A 9 20.58 10.26 3.35
CA ARG A 9 21.27 10.61 2.09
C ARG A 9 20.72 11.90 1.50
N ILE A 10 19.40 12.16 1.60
CA ILE A 10 18.80 13.44 1.19
C ILE A 10 19.42 14.58 2.00
N ALA A 11 19.47 14.47 3.33
CA ALA A 11 20.07 15.47 4.20
C ALA A 11 21.53 15.77 3.83
N LEU A 12 22.32 14.72 3.57
CA LEU A 12 23.73 14.86 3.15
C LEU A 12 23.85 15.51 1.76
N LYS A 13 23.06 15.04 0.79
CA LYS A 13 23.13 15.55 -0.61
C LYS A 13 22.79 17.04 -0.70
N TYR A 14 21.79 17.47 0.05
CA TYR A 14 21.33 18.87 0.02
C TYR A 14 21.90 19.73 1.15
N LYS A 15 22.85 19.21 1.95
CA LYS A 15 23.50 19.91 3.08
C LYS A 15 22.48 20.54 4.05
N ILE A 16 21.39 19.82 4.34
CA ILE A 16 20.33 20.26 5.25
C ILE A 16 20.18 19.29 6.43
N SER A 17 19.56 19.76 7.51
CA SER A 17 19.33 18.92 8.68
C SER A 17 18.29 17.82 8.40
N ARG A 18 18.36 16.69 9.13
CA ARG A 18 17.32 15.64 9.06
C ARG A 18 15.95 16.13 9.54
N SER A 19 15.92 17.08 10.45
CA SER A 19 14.67 17.74 10.89
C SER A 19 14.05 18.55 9.77
N THR A 20 14.85 19.25 8.97
CA THR A 20 14.38 19.97 7.78
C THR A 20 13.79 18.99 6.75
N VAL A 21 14.43 17.84 6.50
CA VAL A 21 13.89 16.82 5.61
C VAL A 21 12.53 16.30 6.12
N LYS A 22 12.39 16.06 7.45
CA LYS A 22 11.11 15.63 8.04
C LYS A 22 10.01 16.66 7.83
N ARG A 23 10.27 17.94 8.13
CA ARG A 23 9.30 19.04 7.89
C ARG A 23 8.87 19.13 6.42
N LYS A 24 9.82 18.92 5.49
CA LYS A 24 9.50 18.88 4.06
C LYS A 24 8.62 17.69 3.69
N ILE A 25 8.80 16.52 4.32
CA ILE A 25 7.90 15.38 4.12
C ILE A 25 6.49 15.71 4.62
N GLU A 26 6.35 16.30 5.80
CA GLU A 26 5.05 16.70 6.35
C GLU A 26 4.34 17.68 5.42
N PHE A 27 5.04 18.71 4.97
CA PHE A 27 4.51 19.70 4.02
C PHE A 27 4.07 19.06 2.70
N LEU A 28 4.93 18.26 2.07
CA LEU A 28 4.62 17.61 0.78
C LEU A 28 3.50 16.59 0.91
N ALA A 29 3.41 15.87 2.01
CA ALA A 29 2.33 14.93 2.25
C ALA A 29 0.97 15.63 2.37
N THR A 30 0.91 16.78 3.08
CA THR A 30 -0.31 17.59 3.16
C THR A 30 -0.73 18.11 1.78
N GLN A 31 0.23 18.60 1.00
CA GLN A 31 -0.04 19.05 -0.37
C GLN A 31 -0.56 17.92 -1.26
N ALA A 32 0.09 16.75 -1.19
CA ALA A 32 -0.32 15.56 -1.94
C ALA A 32 -1.72 15.08 -1.52
N GLU A 33 -2.05 15.14 -0.24
CA GLU A 33 -3.39 14.78 0.26
C GLU A 33 -4.47 15.71 -0.28
N VAL A 34 -4.23 17.02 -0.28
CA VAL A 34 -5.18 18.01 -0.85
C VAL A 34 -5.39 17.74 -2.34
N LYS A 35 -4.31 17.62 -3.11
CA LYS A 35 -4.39 17.31 -4.55
C LYS A 35 -5.13 16.00 -4.82
N HIS A 36 -4.84 14.97 -4.02
CA HIS A 36 -5.48 13.67 -4.17
C HIS A 36 -7.00 13.75 -3.91
N LYS A 37 -7.42 14.48 -2.86
CA LYS A 37 -8.84 14.70 -2.57
C LYS A 37 -9.53 15.43 -3.72
N LEU A 38 -8.95 16.51 -4.24
CA LEU A 38 -9.49 17.25 -5.38
C LEU A 38 -9.58 16.37 -6.63
N TRP A 39 -8.56 15.54 -6.87
CA TRP A 39 -8.58 14.60 -8.00
C TRP A 39 -9.66 13.53 -7.88
N LEU A 40 -10.02 13.13 -6.67
CA LEU A 40 -11.10 12.16 -6.43
C LEU A 40 -12.50 12.78 -6.55
N GLU A 41 -12.65 14.10 -6.48
CA GLU A 41 -13.93 14.77 -6.59
C GLU A 41 -14.57 14.51 -7.96
N GLY A 42 -15.80 14.00 -7.96
CA GLY A 42 -16.52 13.64 -9.17
C GLY A 42 -16.02 12.38 -9.91
N ALA A 43 -14.99 11.72 -9.39
CA ALA A 43 -14.49 10.48 -9.98
C ALA A 43 -15.47 9.32 -9.78
N SER A 44 -15.54 8.43 -10.78
CA SER A 44 -16.34 7.18 -10.72
C SER A 44 -15.56 6.03 -11.35
N PHE A 45 -14.78 5.34 -10.52
CA PHE A 45 -13.95 4.23 -10.99
C PHE A 45 -14.76 2.94 -11.13
N LYS A 46 -14.50 2.17 -12.19
CA LYS A 46 -15.27 0.96 -12.54
C LYS A 46 -14.50 -0.35 -12.42
N ASN A 47 -13.17 -0.31 -12.49
CA ASN A 47 -12.34 -1.53 -12.47
C ASN A 47 -11.32 -1.42 -11.35
N ILE A 48 -11.57 -2.09 -10.25
CA ILE A 48 -10.81 -1.93 -9.01
C ILE A 48 -9.95 -3.16 -8.75
N GLU A 49 -8.69 -2.96 -8.44
CA GLU A 49 -7.84 -3.96 -7.80
C GLU A 49 -7.53 -3.52 -6.38
N PHE A 50 -7.64 -4.48 -5.45
CA PHE A 50 -7.41 -4.25 -4.03
C PHE A 50 -6.58 -5.40 -3.45
N ASP A 51 -5.53 -5.05 -2.70
CA ASP A 51 -4.68 -6.01 -1.99
C ASP A 51 -3.86 -5.33 -0.90
N ASP A 52 -3.22 -6.12 -0.03
CA ASP A 52 -2.40 -5.71 1.10
C ASP A 52 -0.91 -5.93 0.85
N LEU A 53 -0.12 -4.87 0.92
CA LEU A 53 1.34 -4.95 0.93
C LEU A 53 1.84 -5.10 2.37
N GLU A 54 2.40 -6.26 2.72
CA GLU A 54 3.01 -6.47 4.04
C GLU A 54 4.45 -5.95 4.11
N THR A 55 4.76 -5.23 5.19
CA THR A 55 6.08 -4.72 5.58
C THR A 55 6.21 -4.78 7.11
N PHE A 56 7.15 -4.04 7.71
CA PHE A 56 7.34 -4.03 9.16
C PHE A 56 7.89 -2.71 9.68
N GLU A 57 7.63 -2.43 10.96
CA GLU A 57 8.16 -1.31 11.72
C GLU A 57 9.34 -1.77 12.58
N HIS A 58 10.54 -1.22 12.33
CA HIS A 58 11.82 -1.58 12.95
C HIS A 58 12.25 -3.03 12.78
N THR A 59 11.39 -3.98 13.04
CA THR A 59 11.65 -5.42 13.09
C THR A 59 10.49 -6.22 12.52
N LYS A 60 10.77 -7.39 11.97
CA LYS A 60 9.75 -8.35 11.51
C LYS A 60 8.76 -8.78 12.60
N CYS A 61 9.10 -8.58 13.88
CA CYS A 61 8.19 -8.80 15.00
C CYS A 61 7.09 -7.73 15.12
N LYS A 62 7.19 -6.63 14.39
CA LYS A 62 6.19 -5.55 14.31
C LYS A 62 5.70 -5.37 12.86
N PRO A 63 4.97 -6.35 12.32
CA PRO A 63 4.52 -6.25 10.93
C PRO A 63 3.46 -5.15 10.76
N ILE A 64 3.41 -4.62 9.55
CA ILE A 64 2.48 -3.60 9.08
C ILE A 64 1.85 -4.11 7.79
N SER A 65 0.57 -3.90 7.62
CA SER A 65 -0.14 -4.05 6.36
C SER A 65 -0.47 -2.68 5.77
N VAL A 66 -0.22 -2.52 4.49
CA VAL A 66 -0.63 -1.36 3.70
C VAL A 66 -1.66 -1.83 2.70
N SER A 67 -2.93 -1.58 3.00
CA SER A 67 -4.05 -1.84 2.08
C SER A 67 -4.05 -0.80 0.98
N ILE A 68 -4.06 -1.21 -0.28
CA ILE A 68 -4.01 -0.31 -1.45
C ILE A 68 -5.14 -0.64 -2.40
N VAL A 69 -5.73 0.40 -2.95
CA VAL A 69 -6.78 0.36 -3.97
C VAL A 69 -6.31 1.13 -5.20
N LEU A 70 -6.47 0.55 -6.37
CA LEU A 70 -6.17 1.20 -7.62
C LEU A 70 -7.22 0.89 -8.70
N GLU A 71 -7.23 1.69 -9.76
CA GLU A 71 -7.97 1.35 -10.96
C GLU A 71 -7.11 0.48 -11.88
N SER A 72 -7.63 -0.70 -12.28
CA SER A 72 -6.88 -1.70 -13.06
C SER A 72 -6.41 -1.17 -14.42
N LYS A 73 -7.22 -0.36 -15.12
CA LYS A 73 -6.93 0.09 -16.49
C LYS A 73 -5.83 1.15 -16.52
N THR A 74 -5.98 2.18 -15.69
CA THR A 74 -5.05 3.31 -15.65
C THR A 74 -3.92 3.09 -14.66
N ARG A 75 -4.05 2.12 -13.74
CA ARG A 75 -3.15 1.90 -12.59
C ARG A 75 -3.06 3.09 -11.64
N LYS A 76 -4.00 4.04 -11.72
CA LYS A 76 -4.06 5.17 -10.80
C LYS A 76 -4.44 4.71 -9.40
N LEU A 77 -3.73 5.21 -8.42
CA LEU A 77 -3.90 4.90 -7.01
C LEU A 77 -5.08 5.70 -6.46
N ILE A 78 -6.11 5.00 -5.96
CA ILE A 78 -7.36 5.60 -5.48
C ILE A 78 -7.30 5.83 -3.96
N GLY A 79 -6.75 4.88 -3.20
CA GLY A 79 -6.71 5.00 -1.75
C GLY A 79 -5.78 3.98 -1.10
N PHE A 80 -5.42 4.25 0.15
CA PHE A 80 -4.66 3.33 0.98
C PHE A 80 -4.91 3.51 2.46
N ARG A 81 -4.54 2.50 3.26
CA ARG A 81 -4.46 2.58 4.73
C ARG A 81 -3.26 1.80 5.24
N VAL A 82 -2.56 2.36 6.21
CA VAL A 82 -1.48 1.70 6.92
C VAL A 82 -2.02 1.16 8.25
N SER A 83 -1.75 -0.10 8.54
CA SER A 83 -2.31 -0.80 9.69
C SER A 83 -1.26 -1.60 10.43
N SER A 84 -1.32 -1.60 11.76
CA SER A 84 -0.59 -2.57 12.56
C SER A 84 -1.25 -3.94 12.46
N ILE A 85 -0.44 -4.98 12.38
CA ILE A 85 -0.89 -6.37 12.44
C ILE A 85 -0.05 -7.17 13.44
N GLY A 86 -0.58 -8.29 13.93
CA GLY A 86 0.16 -9.21 14.77
C GLY A 86 1.22 -9.98 13.99
N ALA A 87 2.34 -10.31 14.63
CA ALA A 87 3.32 -11.21 14.06
C ALA A 87 2.73 -12.61 13.89
N LYS A 88 3.12 -13.29 12.81
CA LYS A 88 2.60 -14.62 12.44
C LYS A 88 3.69 -15.69 12.49
N GLY A 89 3.28 -16.96 12.53
CA GLY A 89 4.18 -18.11 12.48
C GLY A 89 5.22 -18.11 13.60
N HIS A 90 6.46 -18.49 13.30
CA HIS A 90 7.56 -18.58 14.27
C HIS A 90 7.92 -17.27 14.97
N LEU A 91 7.53 -16.12 14.42
CA LEU A 91 7.77 -14.82 15.03
C LEU A 91 6.70 -14.40 16.06
N ALA A 92 5.56 -15.10 16.15
CA ALA A 92 4.47 -14.72 17.04
C ALA A 92 4.88 -14.76 18.53
N LYS A 93 5.48 -15.86 18.98
CA LYS A 93 5.96 -16.02 20.37
C LYS A 93 7.07 -15.03 20.73
N PRO A 94 8.17 -14.88 19.94
CA PRO A 94 9.19 -13.87 20.21
C PRO A 94 8.65 -12.43 20.21
N ALA A 95 7.72 -12.11 19.31
CA ALA A 95 7.11 -10.78 19.25
C ALA A 95 6.31 -10.48 20.51
N LEU A 96 5.48 -11.42 20.96
CA LEU A 96 4.68 -11.29 22.18
C LEU A 96 5.57 -11.11 23.42
N LYS A 97 6.63 -11.94 23.55
CA LYS A 97 7.58 -11.85 24.67
C LYS A 97 8.32 -10.51 24.74
N LYS A 98 8.74 -9.98 23.56
CA LYS A 98 9.60 -8.78 23.51
C LYS A 98 8.82 -7.47 23.47
N TYR A 99 7.63 -7.45 22.85
CA TYR A 99 6.89 -6.21 22.55
C TYR A 99 5.47 -6.20 23.11
N GLY A 100 5.02 -7.28 23.75
CA GLY A 100 3.65 -7.44 24.21
C GLY A 100 2.65 -7.70 23.07
N LYS A 101 1.37 -7.71 23.43
CA LYS A 101 0.26 -7.88 22.47
C LYS A 101 0.13 -6.62 21.61
N ARG A 102 0.29 -6.77 20.31
CA ARG A 102 0.10 -5.65 19.35
C ARG A 102 -1.34 -5.64 18.86
N GLU A 103 -1.97 -4.47 18.89
CA GLU A 103 -3.30 -4.27 18.34
C GLU A 103 -3.28 -4.52 16.82
N ASN A 104 -4.27 -5.26 16.32
CA ASN A 104 -4.49 -5.45 14.89
C ASN A 104 -5.55 -4.46 14.41
N THR A 105 -5.11 -3.39 13.74
CA THR A 105 -6.00 -2.35 13.22
C THR A 105 -6.42 -2.58 11.77
N SER A 106 -5.98 -3.68 11.13
CA SER A 106 -6.16 -3.87 9.68
C SER A 106 -7.62 -3.95 9.25
N PHE A 107 -8.47 -4.67 10.00
CA PHE A 107 -9.89 -4.77 9.66
C PHE A 107 -10.60 -3.41 9.76
N LYS A 108 -10.41 -2.70 10.89
CA LYS A 108 -10.99 -1.35 11.12
C LYS A 108 -10.58 -0.37 10.01
N ASN A 109 -9.30 -0.37 9.64
CA ASN A 109 -8.78 0.52 8.62
C ASN A 109 -9.26 0.18 7.21
N ARG A 110 -9.42 -1.11 6.88
CA ARG A 110 -10.06 -1.54 5.63
C ARG A 110 -11.53 -1.11 5.57
N VAL A 111 -12.28 -1.28 6.66
CA VAL A 111 -13.66 -0.79 6.77
C VAL A 111 -13.74 0.70 6.48
N ASN A 112 -12.87 1.51 7.08
CA ASN A 112 -12.81 2.94 6.83
C ASN A 112 -12.45 3.27 5.37
N LEU A 113 -11.49 2.53 4.79
CA LEU A 113 -11.13 2.68 3.38
C LEU A 113 -12.32 2.39 2.47
N PHE A 114 -13.03 1.28 2.69
CA PHE A 114 -14.20 0.92 1.88
C PHE A 114 -15.35 1.94 2.01
N LYS A 115 -15.57 2.51 3.20
CA LYS A 115 -16.52 3.62 3.39
C LYS A 115 -16.16 4.86 2.55
N GLU A 116 -14.88 5.18 2.43
CA GLU A 116 -14.44 6.30 1.59
C GLU A 116 -14.57 5.99 0.10
N LEU A 117 -14.29 4.76 -0.30
CA LEU A 117 -14.42 4.32 -1.69
C LEU A 117 -15.85 4.42 -2.22
N THR A 118 -16.89 4.34 -1.38
CA THR A 118 -18.28 4.51 -1.84
C THR A 118 -18.56 5.88 -2.48
N LYS A 119 -17.69 6.87 -2.24
CA LYS A 119 -17.82 8.21 -2.82
C LYS A 119 -17.20 8.34 -4.22
N THR A 120 -16.32 7.41 -4.59
CA THR A 120 -15.48 7.54 -5.81
C THR A 120 -15.46 6.31 -6.69
N VAL A 121 -16.03 5.20 -6.22
CA VAL A 121 -16.14 3.95 -6.97
C VAL A 121 -17.60 3.71 -7.35
N SER A 122 -17.82 3.32 -8.60
CA SER A 122 -19.16 3.00 -9.10
C SER A 122 -19.79 1.87 -8.29
N PRO A 123 -21.11 1.94 -7.96
CA PRO A 123 -21.81 0.84 -7.30
C PRO A 123 -21.74 -0.49 -8.05
N ASN A 124 -21.65 -0.44 -9.39
CA ASN A 124 -21.56 -1.60 -10.28
C ASN A 124 -20.10 -1.89 -10.72
N ALA A 125 -19.12 -1.54 -9.92
CA ALA A 125 -17.72 -1.74 -10.26
C ALA A 125 -17.34 -3.22 -10.27
N LEU A 126 -16.33 -3.57 -11.07
CA LEU A 126 -15.65 -4.85 -11.02
C LEU A 126 -14.50 -4.78 -10.02
N PHE A 127 -14.59 -5.53 -8.94
CA PHE A 127 -13.49 -5.72 -7.98
C PHE A 127 -12.70 -6.98 -8.29
N LYS A 128 -11.39 -6.87 -8.30
CA LYS A 128 -10.44 -7.99 -8.39
C LYS A 128 -9.56 -8.00 -7.15
N THR A 129 -9.53 -9.12 -6.44
CA THR A 129 -8.74 -9.29 -5.21
C THR A 129 -8.09 -10.66 -5.15
N ASP A 130 -7.15 -10.83 -4.22
CA ASP A 130 -6.71 -12.16 -3.83
C ASP A 130 -7.76 -12.87 -2.93
N MET A 131 -7.42 -14.08 -2.47
CA MET A 131 -8.31 -14.91 -1.63
C MET A 131 -8.26 -14.54 -0.13
N HIS A 132 -8.03 -13.27 0.23
CA HIS A 132 -8.06 -12.87 1.64
C HIS A 132 -9.50 -12.95 2.20
N ALA A 133 -9.66 -13.61 3.37
CA ALA A 133 -10.97 -13.98 3.92
C ALA A 133 -11.96 -12.82 4.13
N HIS A 134 -11.45 -11.60 4.42
CA HIS A 134 -12.31 -10.44 4.68
C HIS A 134 -12.72 -9.63 3.44
N TYR A 135 -12.12 -9.87 2.27
CA TYR A 135 -12.40 -9.05 1.09
C TYR A 135 -13.80 -9.26 0.53
N PRO A 136 -14.31 -10.51 0.40
CA PRO A 136 -15.68 -10.73 -0.07
C PRO A 136 -16.74 -10.08 0.81
N GLU A 137 -16.56 -10.14 2.13
CA GLU A 137 -17.48 -9.50 3.08
C GLU A 137 -17.52 -7.98 2.92
N LEU A 138 -16.34 -7.35 2.77
CA LEU A 138 -16.24 -5.90 2.59
C LEU A 138 -16.85 -5.44 1.27
N VAL A 139 -16.54 -6.14 0.16
CA VAL A 139 -17.12 -5.81 -1.15
C VAL A 139 -18.64 -5.95 -1.11
N LYS A 140 -19.16 -7.07 -0.63
CA LYS A 140 -20.61 -7.30 -0.52
C LYS A 140 -21.33 -6.25 0.33
N LYS A 141 -20.70 -5.81 1.44
CA LYS A 141 -21.28 -4.84 2.37
C LYS A 141 -21.35 -3.43 1.79
N TYR A 142 -20.30 -2.96 1.12
CA TYR A 142 -20.20 -1.58 0.67
C TYR A 142 -20.53 -1.38 -0.82
N PHE A 143 -20.50 -2.44 -1.60
CA PHE A 143 -20.78 -2.46 -3.03
C PHE A 143 -21.65 -3.69 -3.40
N PRO A 144 -22.90 -3.76 -2.92
CA PRO A 144 -23.74 -4.94 -3.09
C PRO A 144 -24.09 -5.26 -4.55
N ALA A 145 -24.02 -4.27 -5.45
CA ALA A 145 -24.26 -4.42 -6.88
C ALA A 145 -22.97 -4.67 -7.70
N ALA A 146 -21.81 -4.68 -7.05
CA ALA A 146 -20.52 -4.88 -7.72
C ALA A 146 -20.26 -6.35 -8.07
N GLU A 147 -19.60 -6.57 -9.19
CA GLU A 147 -19.02 -7.88 -9.51
C GLU A 147 -17.70 -8.06 -8.75
N HIS A 148 -17.55 -9.16 -8.01
CA HIS A 148 -16.31 -9.47 -7.30
C HIS A 148 -15.66 -10.74 -7.81
N ARG A 149 -14.47 -10.62 -8.39
CA ARG A 149 -13.64 -11.74 -8.85
C ARG A 149 -12.47 -11.95 -7.90
N VAL A 150 -12.39 -13.14 -7.33
CA VAL A 150 -11.34 -13.55 -6.39
C VAL A 150 -10.35 -14.45 -7.09
N PHE A 151 -9.07 -14.14 -6.98
CA PHE A 151 -8.01 -14.89 -7.65
C PHE A 151 -7.05 -15.53 -6.65
N LYS A 152 -6.76 -16.82 -6.83
CA LYS A 152 -5.77 -17.50 -6.01
C LYS A 152 -4.37 -17.00 -6.36
N SER A 153 -3.69 -16.40 -5.39
CA SER A 153 -2.30 -16.01 -5.56
C SER A 153 -1.42 -17.25 -5.75
N SER A 154 -0.79 -17.35 -6.92
CA SER A 154 0.23 -18.37 -7.15
C SER A 154 1.58 -17.85 -6.68
N ARG A 155 2.05 -18.30 -5.52
CA ARG A 155 3.43 -18.01 -5.10
C ARG A 155 4.39 -18.63 -6.10
N ALA A 156 5.30 -17.82 -6.66
CA ALA A 156 6.42 -18.35 -7.40
C ALA A 156 7.27 -19.22 -6.45
N LYS A 157 7.52 -20.48 -6.79
CA LYS A 157 8.32 -21.40 -5.97
C LYS A 157 9.79 -20.97 -5.86
N SER A 158 10.26 -20.12 -6.77
CA SER A 158 11.61 -19.55 -6.75
C SER A 158 11.51 -18.02 -6.73
N ALA A 159 12.08 -17.38 -5.71
CA ALA A 159 12.23 -15.93 -5.66
C ALA A 159 13.27 -15.51 -6.73
N GLY A 160 12.92 -14.55 -7.59
CA GLY A 160 13.87 -13.83 -8.43
C GLY A 160 13.89 -14.17 -9.92
N LEU A 161 13.19 -15.19 -10.39
CA LEU A 161 13.22 -15.56 -11.81
C LEU A 161 11.84 -15.35 -12.45
N GLY A 162 11.53 -14.09 -12.83
CA GLY A 162 10.30 -13.73 -13.53
C GLY A 162 10.05 -14.56 -14.78
N GLU A 163 11.11 -14.94 -15.47
CA GLU A 163 11.08 -15.76 -16.70
C GLU A 163 10.59 -17.19 -16.48
N LEU A 164 10.70 -17.73 -15.27
CA LEU A 164 10.17 -19.05 -14.93
C LEU A 164 8.69 -19.05 -14.55
N LYS A 165 8.01 -17.91 -14.55
CA LYS A 165 6.56 -17.84 -14.42
C LYS A 165 5.88 -18.33 -15.73
N LYS A 166 6.00 -19.60 -16.03
CA LYS A 166 5.26 -20.29 -17.12
C LYS A 166 3.74 -20.34 -16.93
N LYS A 167 3.20 -19.58 -15.99
CA LYS A 167 1.76 -19.48 -15.74
C LYS A 167 1.29 -18.17 -16.31
N GLY A 168 0.34 -18.22 -17.24
CA GLY A 168 -0.28 -17.15 -17.97
C GLY A 168 -0.42 -15.77 -17.28
N PHE A 169 -1.13 -14.87 -17.88
CA PHE A 169 -1.33 -13.49 -17.42
C PHE A 169 -1.87 -13.46 -15.97
N ASP A 170 -1.23 -12.67 -15.11
CA ASP A 170 -1.65 -12.44 -13.71
C ASP A 170 -2.92 -11.58 -13.71
N PRO A 171 -4.08 -12.08 -13.22
CA PRO A 171 -5.34 -11.34 -13.24
C PRO A 171 -5.34 -10.06 -12.40
N ILE A 172 -4.43 -9.97 -11.41
CA ILE A 172 -4.22 -8.80 -10.54
C ILE A 172 -2.83 -8.21 -10.77
N PHE A 173 -2.39 -8.19 -12.02
CA PHE A 173 -1.05 -7.71 -12.40
C PHE A 173 -0.83 -6.26 -12.02
N SER A 174 -1.85 -5.39 -12.17
CA SER A 174 -1.69 -3.95 -11.93
C SER A 174 -1.29 -3.66 -10.48
N ILE A 175 -1.94 -4.29 -9.52
CA ILE A 175 -1.60 -4.08 -8.11
C ILE A 175 -0.25 -4.70 -7.73
N ASN A 176 0.09 -5.87 -8.29
CA ASN A 176 1.39 -6.50 -8.07
C ASN A 176 2.53 -5.65 -8.64
N GLN A 177 2.34 -5.04 -9.80
CA GLN A 177 3.29 -4.10 -10.39
C GLN A 177 3.45 -2.85 -9.52
N VAL A 178 2.34 -2.25 -9.06
CA VAL A 178 2.38 -1.09 -8.17
C VAL A 178 3.10 -1.43 -6.86
N PHE A 179 2.91 -2.61 -6.29
CA PHE A 179 3.66 -3.05 -5.11
C PHE A 179 5.17 -3.17 -5.37
N ALA A 180 5.56 -3.62 -6.55
CA ALA A 180 6.98 -3.62 -6.96
C ALA A 180 7.51 -2.19 -7.08
N MET A 181 6.78 -1.28 -7.73
CA MET A 181 7.14 0.13 -7.87
C MET A 181 7.23 0.85 -6.53
N LEU A 182 6.31 0.61 -5.60
CA LEU A 182 6.36 1.14 -4.23
C LEU A 182 7.64 0.70 -3.50
N ARG A 183 8.02 -0.58 -3.63
CA ARG A 183 9.25 -1.10 -3.02
C ARG A 183 10.51 -0.53 -3.66
N ASP A 184 10.47 -0.26 -4.94
CA ASP A 184 11.59 0.36 -5.67
C ASP A 184 11.72 1.84 -5.34
N ASN A 185 10.65 2.58 -5.30
CA ASN A 185 10.66 4.04 -5.13
C ASN A 185 10.73 4.49 -3.67
N ILE A 186 10.14 3.75 -2.73
CA ILE A 186 10.15 4.09 -1.31
C ILE A 186 11.17 3.23 -0.56
N LYS A 187 12.33 3.82 -0.21
CA LYS A 187 13.44 3.10 0.43
C LYS A 187 13.05 2.28 1.65
N ARG A 188 12.05 2.71 2.42
CA ARG A 188 11.56 1.99 3.61
C ARG A 188 10.80 0.71 3.28
N LEU A 189 10.27 0.59 2.08
CA LEU A 189 9.54 -0.58 1.59
C LEU A 189 10.43 -1.56 0.83
N SER A 190 11.67 -1.17 0.49
CA SER A 190 12.63 -2.07 -0.16
C SER A 190 12.87 -3.31 0.71
N ARG A 191 12.90 -4.47 0.08
CA ARG A 191 13.29 -5.72 0.76
C ARG A 191 14.78 -5.70 1.10
N GLN A 192 15.18 -6.41 2.15
CA GLN A 192 16.58 -6.58 2.54
C GLN A 192 17.33 -5.25 2.70
N THR A 193 16.77 -4.29 3.43
CA THR A 193 17.36 -2.99 3.71
C THR A 193 17.44 -2.68 5.20
N TRP A 194 18.47 -1.94 5.61
CA TRP A 194 18.56 -1.33 6.94
C TRP A 194 17.64 -0.11 7.11
N CYS A 195 17.12 0.45 6.00
CA CYS A 195 16.19 1.57 6.00
C CYS A 195 14.75 1.11 6.24
N THR A 196 14.49 0.49 7.38
CA THR A 196 13.15 0.05 7.76
C THR A 196 12.26 1.23 8.17
N THR A 197 10.95 1.04 8.09
CA THR A 197 9.97 1.97 8.65
C THR A 197 10.23 2.17 10.15
N LYS A 198 10.32 3.41 10.60
CA LYS A 198 10.51 3.77 12.01
C LYS A 198 9.26 4.35 12.66
N SER A 199 8.28 4.74 11.88
CA SER A 199 6.99 5.28 12.31
C SER A 199 5.98 5.08 11.20
N MET A 200 4.81 4.56 11.55
CA MET A 200 3.68 4.38 10.61
C MET A 200 3.23 5.72 10.02
N LYS A 201 3.14 6.78 10.84
CA LYS A 201 2.81 8.14 10.39
C LYS A 201 3.70 8.61 9.23
N TYR A 202 5.02 8.44 9.33
CA TYR A 202 5.93 8.83 8.25
C TYR A 202 5.91 7.88 7.05
N LEU A 203 5.49 6.63 7.24
CA LEU A 203 5.23 5.74 6.11
C LEU A 203 4.00 6.20 5.33
N GLU A 204 2.90 6.52 6.01
CA GLU A 204 1.69 7.08 5.40
C GLU A 204 1.98 8.33 4.59
N MET A 205 2.72 9.27 5.17
CA MET A 205 3.13 10.50 4.48
C MET A 205 3.96 10.22 3.21
N GLN A 206 4.88 9.26 3.27
CA GLN A 206 5.69 8.91 2.09
C GLN A 206 4.87 8.19 1.02
N ILE A 207 3.93 7.34 1.41
CA ILE A 207 3.00 6.71 0.48
C ILE A 207 2.11 7.78 -0.17
N MET A 208 1.61 8.75 0.60
CA MET A 208 0.78 9.84 0.05
C MET A 208 1.55 10.68 -0.98
N ILE A 209 2.81 11.03 -0.68
CA ILE A 209 3.69 11.72 -1.65
C ILE A 209 3.91 10.85 -2.90
N TYR A 210 4.07 9.53 -2.71
CA TYR A 210 4.20 8.62 -3.84
C TYR A 210 2.93 8.53 -4.68
N PHE A 211 1.74 8.59 -4.07
CA PHE A 211 0.46 8.62 -4.77
C PHE A 211 0.38 9.83 -5.73
N ASP A 212 0.72 11.03 -5.24
CA ASP A 212 0.76 12.24 -6.08
C ASP A 212 1.78 12.07 -7.22
N PHE A 213 2.98 11.58 -6.92
CA PHE A 213 4.01 11.32 -7.93
C PHE A 213 3.57 10.27 -8.96
N HIS A 214 3.02 9.16 -8.50
CA HIS A 214 2.58 8.06 -9.36
C HIS A 214 1.44 8.49 -10.29
N ASN A 215 0.40 9.10 -9.73
CA ASN A 215 -0.79 9.52 -10.48
C ASN A 215 -0.51 10.68 -11.45
N SER A 216 0.49 11.53 -11.14
CA SER A 216 0.81 12.71 -11.97
C SER A 216 1.84 12.42 -13.05
N PHE A 217 2.80 11.52 -12.79
CA PHE A 217 3.98 11.35 -13.67
C PHE A 217 4.14 9.95 -14.24
N LEU A 218 3.69 8.90 -13.55
CA LEU A 218 3.94 7.53 -13.98
C LEU A 218 2.75 6.89 -14.70
N THR A 219 1.54 7.43 -14.50
CA THR A 219 0.32 6.97 -15.17
C THR A 219 -0.25 8.11 -16.00
N LYS A 220 0.09 8.14 -17.27
CA LYS A 220 -0.49 9.07 -18.25
C LYS A 220 -1.78 8.52 -18.81
#